data_c5dce3fd7c2ce7e1c5a79bd0eba4884c
#
_entry.id   c5dce3fd7c2ce7e1c5a79bd0eba4884c
#
_cell.length_a   1.000
_cell.length_b   1.000
_cell.length_c   1.000
_cell.angle_alpha   90.00
_cell.angle_beta   90.00
_cell.angle_gamma   90.00
#
_symmetry.space_group_name_H-M   'P 1'
#
loop_
_entity.id
_entity.type
_entity.pdbx_description
1 polymer ?
#
loop_
_entity_poly.entity_id
_entity_poly.type
_entity_poly.pdbx_seq_one_letter_code
_entity_poly.pdbx_strand_id
1 'polypeptide(L)'
;VEVTSVAALDLLTAVIPYGALAPGDNTGTLSTSTTVLNIGNTGIDQLVDGSAMCPEFASSSSDCSLNGTSTIFTSNQQFASTSVAYNSPFAQNLPTTTIAIPAELELNVLKTTSTSSPESDETFWGIAVPSAITVAGAYTGLNTFMAAVAEAIDWTP
;
A
#
# COMPACT_ATOMS: atom_id res chain seq x y z
N VAL A 1 -23.49 -14.22 25.87
CA VAL A 1 -23.44 -13.22 24.78
C VAL A 1 -22.20 -13.53 23.96
N GLU A 2 -22.39 -13.85 22.71
CA GLU A 2 -21.28 -14.06 21.75
C GLU A 2 -20.96 -12.69 21.11
N VAL A 3 -19.69 -12.29 21.14
CA VAL A 3 -19.19 -11.11 20.45
C VAL A 3 -18.50 -11.58 19.18
N THR A 4 -19.04 -11.21 18.03
CA THR A 4 -18.43 -11.55 16.74
C THR A 4 -17.14 -10.77 16.54
N SER A 5 -16.16 -11.39 15.86
CA SER A 5 -14.95 -10.71 15.42
C SER A 5 -15.26 -9.64 14.40
N VAL A 6 -14.70 -8.45 14.57
CA VAL A 6 -14.81 -7.33 13.65
C VAL A 6 -13.40 -6.92 13.25
N ALA A 7 -13.04 -7.18 11.99
CA ALA A 7 -11.84 -6.62 11.38
C ALA A 7 -12.15 -5.22 10.86
N ALA A 8 -11.42 -4.22 11.35
CA ALA A 8 -11.57 -2.85 10.93
C ALA A 8 -10.25 -2.09 11.07
N LEU A 9 -9.94 -1.28 10.08
CA LEU A 9 -8.74 -0.43 10.07
C LEU A 9 -9.10 1.04 9.89
N ASP A 10 -8.23 1.90 10.39
CA ASP A 10 -8.19 3.32 10.06
C ASP A 10 -6.81 3.65 9.48
N LEU A 11 -6.80 4.40 8.36
CA LEU A 11 -5.57 4.78 7.66
C LEU A 11 -5.21 6.21 8.04
N LEU A 12 -4.14 6.38 8.80
CA LEU A 12 -3.69 7.71 9.24
C LEU A 12 -3.04 8.54 8.13
N THR A 13 -2.48 7.88 7.11
CA THR A 13 -1.72 8.52 6.04
C THR A 13 -2.51 8.47 4.73
N ALA A 14 -3.07 9.58 4.30
CA ALA A 14 -3.89 9.66 3.08
C ALA A 14 -3.08 9.81 1.78
N VAL A 15 -1.77 10.05 1.85
CA VAL A 15 -0.90 10.30 0.69
C VAL A 15 0.44 9.60 0.87
N ILE A 16 0.91 8.94 -0.20
CA ILE A 16 2.24 8.33 -0.28
C ILE A 16 3.11 9.19 -1.21
N PRO A 17 3.91 10.13 -0.68
CA PRO A 17 4.73 11.02 -1.49
C PRO A 17 6.05 10.35 -1.86
N TYR A 18 6.26 10.02 -3.12
CA TYR A 18 7.52 9.43 -3.61
C TYR A 18 8.60 10.47 -3.93
N GLY A 19 8.25 11.77 -3.95
CA GLY A 19 9.18 12.84 -4.33
C GLY A 19 9.36 12.98 -5.84
N ALA A 20 10.42 13.69 -6.25
CA ALA A 20 10.75 13.91 -7.64
C ALA A 20 11.80 12.88 -8.10
N LEU A 21 11.49 12.14 -9.15
CA LEU A 21 12.35 11.13 -9.74
C LEU A 21 12.48 11.37 -11.24
N ALA A 22 13.67 11.13 -11.81
CA ALA A 22 13.87 11.15 -13.25
C ALA A 22 13.47 9.81 -13.90
N PRO A 23 13.15 9.81 -15.21
CA PRO A 23 12.95 8.55 -15.92
C PRO A 23 14.17 7.62 -15.81
N GLY A 24 13.94 6.38 -15.41
CA GLY A 24 14.96 5.38 -15.13
C GLY A 24 15.42 5.31 -13.66
N ASP A 25 15.04 6.28 -12.83
CA ASP A 25 15.38 6.28 -11.41
C ASP A 25 14.33 5.54 -10.56
N ASN A 26 14.71 5.21 -9.35
CA ASN A 26 13.81 4.68 -8.32
C ASN A 26 14.10 5.34 -6.97
N THR A 27 13.27 5.06 -5.97
CA THR A 27 13.39 5.63 -4.62
C THR A 27 14.63 5.14 -3.85
N GLY A 28 15.37 4.16 -4.37
CA GLY A 28 16.53 3.53 -3.72
C GLY A 28 16.14 2.67 -2.53
N THR A 29 15.33 3.20 -1.63
CA THR A 29 14.80 2.51 -0.44
C THR A 29 13.29 2.76 -0.35
N LEU A 30 12.56 1.78 0.17
CA LEU A 30 11.18 1.95 0.58
C LEU A 30 11.18 2.72 1.90
N SER A 31 11.07 4.04 1.83
CA SER A 31 11.25 4.94 2.98
C SER A 31 10.01 5.79 3.30
N THR A 32 9.06 5.88 2.37
CA THR A 32 7.76 6.49 2.63
C THR A 32 6.87 5.47 3.29
N SER A 33 6.20 5.81 4.39
CA SER A 33 5.33 4.86 5.09
C SER A 33 3.88 5.33 5.15
N THR A 34 2.99 4.35 5.24
CA THR A 34 1.60 4.52 5.65
C THR A 34 1.39 3.81 6.97
N THR A 35 0.62 4.42 7.88
CA THR A 35 0.31 3.85 9.19
C THR A 35 -1.16 3.45 9.22
N VAL A 36 -1.41 2.21 9.60
CA VAL A 36 -2.75 1.65 9.82
C VAL A 36 -2.96 1.43 11.31
N LEU A 37 -4.12 1.87 11.81
CA LEU A 37 -4.61 1.55 13.16
C LEU A 37 -5.60 0.40 13.08
N ASN A 38 -5.50 -0.53 14.00
CA ASN A 38 -6.53 -1.54 14.22
C ASN A 38 -7.62 -0.98 15.15
N ILE A 39 -8.75 -0.64 14.59
CA ILE A 39 -9.94 -0.15 15.31
C ILE A 39 -11.00 -1.25 15.52
N GLY A 40 -10.68 -2.48 15.14
CA GLY A 40 -11.50 -3.67 15.36
C GLY A 40 -11.31 -4.29 16.75
N ASN A 41 -11.88 -5.49 16.92
CA ASN A 41 -11.76 -6.27 18.16
C ASN A 41 -11.00 -7.59 17.97
N THR A 42 -10.28 -7.74 16.87
CA THR A 42 -9.44 -8.89 16.50
C THR A 42 -8.10 -8.42 15.95
N GLY A 43 -7.09 -9.28 15.86
CA GLY A 43 -5.92 -9.02 15.03
C GLY A 43 -6.34 -8.91 13.56
N ILE A 44 -5.67 -8.08 12.79
CA ILE A 44 -5.99 -7.89 11.37
C ILE A 44 -4.74 -8.04 10.51
N ASP A 45 -4.94 -8.61 9.31
CA ASP A 45 -4.02 -8.51 8.20
C ASP A 45 -4.42 -7.33 7.33
N GLN A 46 -3.43 -6.59 6.88
CA GLN A 46 -3.62 -5.51 5.94
C GLN A 46 -3.50 -6.04 4.51
N LEU A 47 -4.58 -5.97 3.76
CA LEU A 47 -4.61 -6.26 2.34
C LEU A 47 -4.43 -4.96 1.56
N VAL A 48 -3.63 -5.00 0.50
CA VAL A 48 -3.35 -3.83 -0.33
C VAL A 48 -3.48 -4.15 -1.82
N ASP A 49 -4.03 -3.21 -2.57
CA ASP A 49 -3.93 -3.16 -4.01
C ASP A 49 -3.78 -1.72 -4.50
N GLY A 50 -3.53 -1.53 -5.78
CA GLY A 50 -3.41 -0.18 -6.30
C GLY A 50 -3.59 -0.09 -7.82
N SER A 51 -3.66 1.16 -8.28
CA SER A 51 -3.74 1.50 -9.69
C SER A 51 -2.38 1.93 -10.25
N ALA A 52 -2.26 1.92 -11.57
CA ALA A 52 -1.18 2.63 -12.25
C ALA A 52 -1.25 4.14 -11.95
N MET A 53 -0.12 4.83 -12.05
CA MET A 53 -0.02 6.28 -11.87
C MET A 53 0.17 6.97 -13.22
N CYS A 54 -0.50 8.10 -13.40
CA CYS A 54 -0.40 8.93 -14.61
C CYS A 54 -0.73 10.40 -14.31
N PRO A 55 -0.35 11.35 -15.19
CA PRO A 55 -0.63 12.76 -14.99
C PRO A 55 -2.13 13.10 -15.05
N GLU A 56 -2.89 12.34 -15.83
CA GLU A 56 -4.34 12.52 -16.06
C GLU A 56 -5.21 11.68 -15.13
N PHE A 57 -4.65 11.04 -14.13
CA PHE A 57 -5.41 10.18 -13.20
C PHE A 57 -6.53 10.96 -12.52
N ALA A 58 -7.75 10.47 -12.66
CA ALA A 58 -8.91 10.96 -11.91
C ALA A 58 -9.39 9.87 -10.94
N SER A 59 -9.67 10.25 -9.71
CA SER A 59 -10.14 9.32 -8.66
C SER A 59 -11.47 8.63 -8.98
N SER A 60 -12.18 9.11 -9.99
CA SER A 60 -13.43 8.53 -10.48
C SER A 60 -13.24 7.53 -11.65
N SER A 61 -12.04 7.50 -12.24
CA SER A 61 -11.67 6.51 -13.23
C SER A 61 -10.30 5.96 -12.84
N SER A 62 -10.25 4.74 -12.35
CA SER A 62 -9.01 4.06 -11.95
C SER A 62 -8.06 3.74 -13.12
N ASP A 63 -8.33 4.27 -14.30
CA ASP A 63 -7.64 3.92 -15.53
C ASP A 63 -6.74 5.06 -16.00
N CYS A 64 -5.44 4.81 -15.91
CA CYS A 64 -4.46 5.53 -16.72
C CYS A 64 -4.48 5.01 -18.16
N SER A 65 -4.24 5.90 -19.13
CA SER A 65 -3.95 5.47 -20.49
C SER A 65 -2.84 4.40 -20.47
N LEU A 66 -3.04 3.29 -21.14
CA LEU A 66 -2.03 2.21 -21.25
C LEU A 66 -0.81 2.59 -22.09
N ASN A 67 -0.59 3.88 -22.32
CA ASN A 67 0.57 4.41 -23.01
C ASN A 67 1.77 4.42 -22.05
N GLY A 68 2.72 3.52 -22.23
CA GLY A 68 3.92 3.38 -21.39
C GLY A 68 4.82 4.62 -21.31
N THR A 69 4.58 5.66 -22.14
CA THR A 69 5.31 6.93 -22.07
C THR A 69 4.73 7.94 -21.08
N SER A 70 3.57 7.65 -20.50
CA SER A 70 2.89 8.49 -19.51
C SER A 70 2.29 7.69 -18.36
N THR A 71 2.69 6.42 -18.19
CA THR A 71 2.12 5.53 -17.16
C THR A 71 3.21 4.83 -16.36
N ILE A 72 3.13 4.91 -15.04
CA ILE A 72 3.91 4.11 -14.10
C ILE A 72 3.00 2.99 -13.60
N PHE A 73 3.27 1.76 -14.06
CA PHE A 73 2.44 0.60 -13.71
C PHE A 73 2.64 0.16 -12.26
N THR A 74 1.70 -0.58 -11.71
CA THR A 74 1.78 -1.13 -10.35
C THR A 74 2.98 -2.06 -10.17
N SER A 75 3.45 -2.74 -11.23
CA SER A 75 4.69 -3.53 -11.21
C SER A 75 5.95 -2.73 -10.91
N ASN A 76 5.91 -1.40 -11.03
CA ASN A 76 6.99 -0.49 -10.65
C ASN A 76 6.79 0.14 -9.27
N GLN A 77 5.71 -0.21 -8.58
CA GLN A 77 5.42 0.21 -7.22
C GLN A 77 5.62 -0.98 -6.29
N GLN A 78 6.35 -0.78 -5.22
CA GLN A 78 6.67 -1.84 -4.27
C GLN A 78 6.32 -1.44 -2.86
N PHE A 79 6.01 -2.43 -2.03
CA PHE A 79 5.73 -2.28 -0.61
C PHE A 79 6.37 -3.39 0.21
N ALA A 80 6.56 -3.15 1.50
CA ALA A 80 7.10 -4.10 2.46
C ALA A 80 6.67 -3.73 3.88
N SER A 81 6.72 -4.69 4.81
CA SER A 81 6.49 -4.47 6.24
C SER A 81 7.63 -3.76 6.95
N THR A 82 8.78 -3.62 6.31
CA THR A 82 9.96 -2.91 6.85
C THR A 82 10.62 -2.08 5.76
N SER A 83 11.37 -1.04 6.16
CA SER A 83 12.15 -0.25 5.22
C SER A 83 13.30 -1.08 4.63
N VAL A 84 13.21 -1.39 3.34
CA VAL A 84 14.18 -2.19 2.60
C VAL A 84 14.57 -1.50 1.29
N ALA A 85 15.62 -1.97 0.64
CA ALA A 85 15.99 -1.46 -0.68
C ALA A 85 14.91 -1.78 -1.72
N TYR A 86 14.74 -0.89 -2.70
CA TYR A 86 13.91 -1.17 -3.87
C TYR A 86 14.45 -2.41 -4.59
N ASN A 87 13.57 -3.30 -5.04
CA ASN A 87 13.89 -4.65 -5.56
C ASN A 87 14.55 -5.61 -4.54
N SER A 88 14.44 -5.34 -3.25
CA SER A 88 14.77 -6.32 -2.23
C SER A 88 13.89 -7.57 -2.35
N PRO A 89 14.40 -8.78 -2.00
CA PRO A 89 13.57 -9.99 -1.94
C PRO A 89 12.44 -9.89 -0.89
N PHE A 90 12.50 -8.92 0.02
CA PHE A 90 11.48 -8.64 1.02
C PHE A 90 10.46 -7.58 0.57
N ALA A 91 10.66 -6.96 -0.60
CA ALA A 91 9.70 -6.05 -1.21
C ALA A 91 8.81 -6.81 -2.19
N GLN A 92 7.53 -6.49 -2.21
CA GLN A 92 6.56 -7.06 -3.15
C GLN A 92 6.02 -5.99 -4.08
N ASN A 93 5.71 -6.39 -5.31
CA ASN A 93 5.07 -5.49 -6.27
C ASN A 93 3.60 -5.27 -5.88
N LEU A 94 3.16 -4.04 -6.02
CA LEU A 94 1.76 -3.69 -5.78
C LEU A 94 0.86 -4.42 -6.79
N PRO A 95 -0.14 -5.20 -6.35
CA PRO A 95 -1.09 -5.81 -7.25
C PRO A 95 -2.01 -4.76 -7.88
N THR A 96 -2.60 -5.09 -9.01
CA THR A 96 -3.51 -4.19 -9.73
C THR A 96 -4.92 -4.24 -9.14
N THR A 97 -5.68 -3.14 -9.27
CA THR A 97 -7.09 -3.09 -8.88
C THR A 97 -7.99 -4.04 -9.70
N THR A 98 -7.46 -4.63 -10.77
CA THR A 98 -8.19 -5.63 -11.58
C THR A 98 -8.24 -7.01 -10.91
N ILE A 99 -7.45 -7.23 -9.87
CA ILE A 99 -7.50 -8.46 -9.07
C ILE A 99 -8.66 -8.32 -8.08
N ALA A 100 -9.57 -9.29 -8.11
CA ALA A 100 -10.76 -9.27 -7.26
C ALA A 100 -10.45 -9.38 -5.76
N ILE A 101 -9.26 -9.86 -5.42
CA ILE A 101 -8.80 -10.06 -4.04
C ILE A 101 -7.49 -9.28 -3.90
N PRO A 102 -7.42 -8.26 -3.03
CA PRO A 102 -6.16 -7.58 -2.70
C PRO A 102 -5.10 -8.58 -2.24
N ALA A 103 -3.84 -8.29 -2.51
CA ALA A 103 -2.76 -9.14 -2.04
C ALA A 103 -2.60 -9.00 -0.54
N GLU A 104 -2.62 -10.11 0.15
CA GLU A 104 -2.19 -10.21 1.53
C GLU A 104 -0.66 -10.22 1.60
N LEU A 105 -0.09 -9.51 2.54
CA LEU A 105 1.35 -9.39 2.67
C LEU A 105 1.82 -9.55 4.11
N GLU A 106 1.29 -10.42 4.89
CA GLU A 106 1.74 -10.59 6.28
C GLU A 106 1.97 -9.23 7.00
N LEU A 107 1.07 -8.28 6.74
CA LEU A 107 1.09 -6.95 7.34
C LEU A 107 0.18 -6.96 8.57
N ASN A 108 0.61 -7.70 9.57
CA ASN A 108 -0.19 -7.95 10.77
C ASN A 108 -0.25 -6.71 11.64
N VAL A 109 -1.47 -6.32 12.02
CA VAL A 109 -1.68 -5.32 13.08
C VAL A 109 -2.35 -6.02 14.26
N LEU A 110 -1.67 -6.04 15.40
CA LEU A 110 -2.12 -6.75 16.57
C LEU A 110 -3.51 -6.27 17.04
N LYS A 111 -4.17 -7.14 17.78
CA LYS A 111 -5.47 -6.82 18.39
C LYS A 111 -5.33 -5.64 19.34
N THR A 112 -6.12 -4.60 19.10
CA THR A 112 -6.24 -3.46 20.03
C THR A 112 -6.85 -3.90 21.35
N THR A 113 -6.15 -3.62 22.45
CA THR A 113 -6.59 -3.90 23.83
C THR A 113 -7.11 -2.66 24.55
N SER A 114 -6.87 -1.47 23.99
CA SER A 114 -7.30 -0.19 24.55
C SER A 114 -7.77 0.77 23.47
N THR A 115 -8.97 1.30 23.60
CA THR A 115 -9.53 2.29 22.66
C THR A 115 -8.81 3.62 22.70
N SER A 116 -8.08 3.92 23.77
CA SER A 116 -7.27 5.16 23.87
C SER A 116 -5.88 5.03 23.24
N SER A 117 -5.46 3.82 22.93
CA SER A 117 -4.18 3.53 22.28
C SER A 117 -4.38 2.31 21.37
N PRO A 118 -4.96 2.51 20.17
CA PRO A 118 -5.09 1.45 19.18
C PRO A 118 -3.72 0.93 18.77
N GLU A 119 -3.61 -0.37 18.53
CA GLU A 119 -2.43 -0.96 17.92
C GLU A 119 -2.29 -0.49 16.47
N SER A 120 -1.05 -0.31 16.04
CA SER A 120 -0.74 0.21 14.72
C SER A 120 0.47 -0.47 14.11
N ASP A 121 0.54 -0.51 12.79
CA ASP A 121 1.75 -0.90 12.07
C ASP A 121 1.95 -0.06 10.81
N GLU A 122 3.16 -0.10 10.27
CA GLU A 122 3.58 0.69 9.12
C GLU A 122 3.86 -0.20 7.91
N THR A 123 3.40 0.26 6.74
CA THR A 123 3.78 -0.29 5.45
C THR A 123 4.68 0.71 4.73
N PHE A 124 5.83 0.23 4.24
CA PHE A 124 6.84 1.03 3.57
C PHE A 124 6.70 0.91 2.05
N TRP A 125 6.84 2.03 1.35
CA TRP A 125 6.57 2.17 -0.08
C TRP A 125 7.77 2.66 -0.86
N GLY A 126 7.90 2.17 -2.08
CA GLY A 126 8.88 2.62 -3.05
C GLY A 126 8.37 2.52 -4.48
N ILE A 127 8.99 3.27 -5.38
CA ILE A 127 8.60 3.34 -6.78
C ILE A 127 9.83 3.42 -7.68
N ALA A 128 9.69 2.91 -8.90
CA ALA A 128 10.62 3.17 -10.00
C ALA A 128 9.89 3.87 -11.15
N VAL A 129 10.52 4.88 -11.72
CA VAL A 129 10.02 5.56 -12.92
C VAL A 129 10.60 4.85 -14.15
N PRO A 130 9.77 4.24 -15.01
CA PRO A 130 10.28 3.62 -16.24
C PRO A 130 11.08 4.60 -17.10
N SER A 131 12.18 4.13 -17.71
CA SER A 131 12.99 4.95 -18.61
C SER A 131 12.26 5.41 -19.87
N ALA A 132 11.15 4.74 -20.22
CA ALA A 132 10.29 5.10 -21.35
C ALA A 132 9.39 6.32 -21.07
N ILE A 133 9.32 6.80 -19.84
CA ILE A 133 8.51 7.99 -19.49
C ILE A 133 9.10 9.22 -20.17
N THR A 134 8.27 9.91 -20.96
CA THR A 134 8.65 11.13 -21.70
C THR A 134 7.83 12.35 -21.29
N VAL A 135 6.73 12.14 -20.58
CA VAL A 135 5.84 13.22 -20.12
C VAL A 135 6.26 13.62 -18.71
N ALA A 136 6.67 14.88 -18.55
CA ALA A 136 6.95 15.45 -17.24
C ALA A 136 5.63 15.90 -16.57
N GLY A 137 5.53 15.76 -15.25
CA GLY A 137 4.35 16.19 -14.50
C GLY A 137 4.21 15.47 -13.16
N ALA A 138 3.11 15.78 -12.48
CA ALA A 138 2.72 15.07 -11.27
C ALA A 138 1.98 13.79 -11.66
N TYR A 139 2.49 12.66 -11.21
CA TYR A 139 1.88 11.34 -11.41
C TYR A 139 1.10 10.96 -10.15
N THR A 140 -0.16 10.61 -10.33
CA THR A 140 -1.06 10.19 -9.26
C THR A 140 -1.67 8.83 -9.56
N GLY A 141 -2.01 8.09 -8.52
CA GLY A 141 -2.69 6.81 -8.55
C GLY A 141 -3.45 6.61 -7.24
N LEU A 142 -4.17 5.51 -7.14
CA LEU A 142 -4.95 5.14 -5.95
C LEU A 142 -4.44 3.82 -5.39
N ASN A 143 -4.23 3.76 -4.09
CA ASN A 143 -4.01 2.51 -3.36
C ASN A 143 -5.22 2.25 -2.45
N THR A 144 -5.64 0.99 -2.39
CA THR A 144 -6.74 0.51 -1.57
C THR A 144 -6.19 -0.29 -0.41
N PHE A 145 -6.72 -0.06 0.78
CA PHE A 145 -6.38 -0.79 1.99
C PHE A 145 -7.64 -1.46 2.53
N MET A 146 -7.52 -2.73 2.89
CA MET A 146 -8.61 -3.51 3.47
C MET A 146 -8.09 -4.28 4.68
N ALA A 147 -8.97 -4.56 5.63
CA ALA A 147 -8.68 -5.42 6.77
C ALA A 147 -9.27 -6.82 6.54
N ALA A 148 -8.46 -7.85 6.76
CA ALA A 148 -8.93 -9.21 6.97
C ALA A 148 -8.68 -9.62 8.44
N VAL A 149 -9.32 -10.68 8.90
CA VAL A 149 -9.05 -11.24 10.24
C VAL A 149 -7.76 -12.03 10.16
N ALA A 150 -6.77 -11.64 10.95
CA ALA A 150 -5.50 -12.34 11.06
C ALA A 150 -5.66 -13.72 11.73
N GLU A 151 -4.65 -14.57 11.57
CA GLU A 151 -4.56 -15.86 12.26
C GLU A 151 -4.48 -15.67 13.78
N ALA A 152 -4.96 -16.66 14.53
CA ALA A 152 -5.04 -16.54 15.98
C ALA A 152 -3.68 -16.31 16.67
N ILE A 153 -2.58 -16.71 16.02
CA ILE A 153 -1.22 -16.49 16.53
C ILE A 153 -0.84 -15.01 16.54
N ASP A 154 -1.44 -14.21 15.66
CA ASP A 154 -1.16 -12.77 15.47
C ASP A 154 -2.06 -11.87 16.35
N TRP A 155 -2.90 -12.48 17.20
CA TRP A 155 -3.81 -11.73 18.08
C TRP A 155 -3.18 -11.34 19.42
N THR A 156 -2.09 -11.96 19.79
CA THR A 156 -1.43 -11.70 21.08
C THR A 156 -0.24 -10.77 20.90
N PRO A 157 -0.14 -9.71 21.73
CA PRO A 157 1.05 -8.85 21.77
C PRO A 157 2.30 -9.61 22.21
#